data_e336e3de22af717da1b2d203b84563ae
#
_entry.id   e336e3de22af717da1b2d203b84563ae
#
_cell.length_a   1.000
_cell.length_b   1.000
_cell.length_c   1.000
_cell.angle_alpha   90.00
_cell.angle_beta   90.00
_cell.angle_gamma   90.00
#
_symmetry.space_group_name_H-M   'P 1'
#
loop_
_entity.id
_entity.type
_entity.pdbx_description
1 polymer ?
#
loop_
_entity_poly.entity_id
_entity_poly.type
_entity_poly.pdbx_seq_one_letter_code
_entity_poly.pdbx_strand_id
1 'polypeptide(L)'
;MLICRYADHGRRGYGRVVHEENGDLLAPVRYDGRARRWVGGIGPARPLSEVTLLPPAEPTKIACVALNYAPQGSQTGPGRPANPASCAVVLKPPSTLAGHGAVVGHPGEPWELRHEAELAVVIGTACKGVPAERAAEVVAGYTCADDLTAYVRRVPEEPSGHPPVWAKHFDTFTPLGPWLTTDLDPADVPITCRVNGEIRQDGGTRGLLTPVHEIVAVVSRHMSLLPGDVILTGTPTGSGPLSVGDRVEVSLAGIGTLSHTVGAATDRPWTPDPTVNGGVPTGSVADRPATRSA
;
A
#
# COMPACT_ATOMS: atom_id res chain seq x y z
N MET A 1 4.34 -16.05 8.41
CA MET A 1 5.01 -16.49 7.14
C MET A 1 5.20 -15.26 6.26
N LEU A 2 6.39 -15.06 5.69
CA LEU A 2 6.66 -13.95 4.76
C LEU A 2 6.44 -14.41 3.32
N ILE A 3 5.61 -13.68 2.58
CA ILE A 3 5.24 -13.99 1.19
C ILE A 3 5.58 -12.80 0.31
N CYS A 4 6.50 -12.97 -0.64
CA CYS A 4 6.78 -11.97 -1.66
C CYS A 4 6.04 -12.29 -2.96
N ARG A 5 5.77 -11.27 -3.74
CA ARG A 5 5.41 -11.38 -5.15
C ARG A 5 6.65 -11.02 -5.97
N TYR A 6 6.90 -11.75 -7.03
CA TYR A 6 8.12 -11.60 -7.80
C TYR A 6 7.90 -11.75 -9.30
N ALA A 7 8.83 -11.18 -10.08
CA ALA A 7 8.99 -11.44 -11.50
C ALA A 7 10.30 -12.16 -11.77
N ASP A 8 10.27 -13.14 -12.68
CA ASP A 8 11.39 -13.93 -13.15
C ASP A 8 11.24 -14.22 -14.63
N HIS A 9 12.16 -13.73 -15.46
CA HIS A 9 12.12 -13.90 -16.93
C HIS A 9 10.74 -13.66 -17.55
N GLY A 10 10.03 -12.58 -17.11
CA GLY A 10 8.71 -12.21 -17.56
C GLY A 10 7.54 -13.01 -16.95
N ARG A 11 7.81 -14.02 -16.13
CA ARG A 11 6.80 -14.75 -15.37
C ARG A 11 6.64 -14.13 -13.99
N ARG A 12 5.41 -14.06 -13.49
CA ARG A 12 5.08 -13.55 -12.16
C ARG A 12 4.62 -14.69 -11.28
N GLY A 13 4.96 -14.62 -9.99
CA GLY A 13 4.59 -15.61 -9.00
C GLY A 13 4.65 -15.09 -7.58
N TYR A 14 4.29 -15.95 -6.66
CA TYR A 14 4.46 -15.73 -5.22
C TYR A 14 5.44 -16.72 -4.66
N GLY A 15 6.23 -16.30 -3.68
CA GLY A 15 7.19 -17.13 -2.98
C GLY A 15 7.20 -16.85 -1.48
N ARG A 16 7.41 -17.90 -0.69
CA ARG A 16 7.76 -17.76 0.71
C ARG A 16 9.21 -17.32 0.81
N VAL A 17 9.46 -16.25 1.54
CA VAL A 17 10.81 -15.82 1.88
C VAL A 17 11.29 -16.63 3.07
N VAL A 18 12.49 -17.18 2.96
CA VAL A 18 13.18 -17.94 3.99
C VAL A 18 14.53 -17.26 4.23
N HIS A 19 14.72 -16.73 5.43
CA HIS A 19 15.98 -16.11 5.82
C HIS A 19 16.99 -17.21 6.18
N GLU A 20 18.16 -17.20 5.53
CA GLU A 20 19.28 -18.09 5.80
C GLU A 20 20.58 -17.31 6.00
N GLU A 21 21.56 -17.89 6.67
CA GLU A 21 22.86 -17.23 6.94
C GLU A 21 23.59 -16.79 5.66
N ASN A 22 23.39 -17.52 4.55
CA ASN A 22 24.02 -17.25 3.25
C ASN A 22 23.17 -16.40 2.31
N GLY A 23 22.08 -15.80 2.80
CA GLY A 23 21.17 -14.96 2.03
C GLY A 23 19.75 -15.55 1.92
N ASP A 24 18.81 -14.67 1.63
CA ASP A 24 17.40 -15.03 1.58
C ASP A 24 17.07 -15.92 0.39
N LEU A 25 16.27 -16.95 0.63
CA LEU A 25 15.73 -17.83 -0.39
C LEU A 25 14.24 -17.53 -0.64
N LEU A 26 13.84 -17.76 -1.86
CA LEU A 26 12.46 -17.76 -2.32
C LEU A 26 11.99 -19.18 -2.61
N ALA A 27 11.03 -19.68 -1.87
CA ALA A 27 10.35 -20.95 -2.11
C ALA A 27 8.98 -20.69 -2.78
N PRO A 28 8.76 -21.09 -4.05
CA PRO A 28 7.51 -20.81 -4.76
C PRO A 28 6.27 -21.31 -4.00
N VAL A 29 5.23 -20.47 -3.95
CA VAL A 29 3.95 -20.77 -3.30
C VAL A 29 2.78 -20.27 -4.16
N ARG A 30 1.57 -20.76 -3.87
CA ARG A 30 0.32 -20.22 -4.41
C ARG A 30 -0.70 -19.98 -3.29
N TYR A 31 -1.60 -19.04 -3.50
CA TYR A 31 -2.73 -18.86 -2.60
C TYR A 31 -3.86 -19.80 -2.97
N ASP A 32 -4.31 -20.61 -2.02
CA ASP A 32 -5.48 -21.45 -2.16
C ASP A 32 -6.72 -20.72 -1.62
N GLY A 33 -7.52 -20.17 -2.51
CA GLY A 33 -8.71 -19.40 -2.16
C GLY A 33 -9.81 -20.21 -1.46
N ARG A 34 -9.83 -21.56 -1.62
CA ARG A 34 -10.77 -22.42 -0.89
C ARG A 34 -10.32 -22.67 0.54
N ALA A 35 -9.03 -22.97 0.70
CA ALA A 35 -8.44 -23.18 2.02
C ALA A 35 -8.07 -21.85 2.72
N ARG A 36 -8.17 -20.72 2.02
CA ARG A 36 -7.79 -19.36 2.48
C ARG A 36 -6.38 -19.32 3.06
N ARG A 37 -5.43 -19.99 2.42
CA ARG A 37 -4.05 -20.08 2.88
C ARG A 37 -3.07 -20.22 1.73
N TRP A 38 -1.84 -19.84 2.02
CA TRP A 38 -0.71 -20.07 1.15
C TRP A 38 -0.27 -21.52 1.22
N VAL A 39 -0.06 -22.16 0.07
CA VAL A 39 0.42 -23.54 -0.05
C VAL A 39 1.70 -23.56 -0.86
N GLY A 40 2.70 -24.34 -0.39
CA GLY A 40 4.02 -24.46 -1.00
C GLY A 40 4.15 -25.64 -1.96
N GLY A 41 5.39 -25.82 -2.49
CA GLY A 41 5.77 -27.04 -3.20
C GLY A 41 5.55 -27.03 -4.70
N ILE A 42 5.50 -25.86 -5.34
CA ILE A 42 5.35 -25.74 -6.81
C ILE A 42 6.70 -25.57 -7.56
N GLY A 43 7.83 -25.75 -6.87
CA GLY A 43 9.17 -25.66 -7.45
C GLY A 43 10.28 -25.63 -6.41
N PRO A 44 11.56 -25.70 -6.85
CA PRO A 44 12.70 -25.57 -5.95
C PRO A 44 12.83 -24.16 -5.40
N ALA A 45 13.38 -24.06 -4.18
CA ALA A 45 13.81 -22.79 -3.63
C ALA A 45 15.04 -22.26 -4.41
N ARG A 46 15.18 -20.93 -4.46
CA ARG A 46 16.29 -20.24 -5.12
C ARG A 46 16.61 -18.92 -4.41
N PRO A 47 17.77 -18.32 -4.67
CA PRO A 47 18.14 -17.03 -4.09
C PRO A 47 17.10 -15.94 -4.41
N LEU A 48 16.69 -15.19 -3.39
CA LEU A 48 15.76 -14.05 -3.54
C LEU A 48 16.40 -12.95 -4.42
N SER A 49 17.72 -12.84 -4.42
CA SER A 49 18.48 -11.89 -5.23
C SER A 49 18.41 -12.13 -6.75
N GLU A 50 17.95 -13.30 -7.18
CA GLU A 50 17.83 -13.64 -8.61
C GLU A 50 16.50 -13.20 -9.23
N VAL A 51 15.60 -12.64 -8.44
CA VAL A 51 14.28 -12.22 -8.90
C VAL A 51 14.04 -10.73 -8.63
N THR A 52 13.13 -10.13 -9.39
CA THR A 52 12.65 -8.78 -9.12
C THR A 52 11.45 -8.84 -8.18
N LEU A 53 11.54 -8.18 -7.02
CA LEU A 53 10.39 -8.03 -6.13
C LEU A 53 9.36 -7.10 -6.76
N LEU A 54 8.11 -7.52 -6.71
CA LEU A 54 6.95 -6.75 -7.13
C LEU A 54 6.15 -6.32 -5.89
N PRO A 55 5.29 -5.29 -5.99
CA PRO A 55 4.32 -5.02 -4.94
C PRO A 55 3.61 -6.31 -4.55
N PRO A 56 3.46 -6.61 -3.25
CA PRO A 56 2.97 -7.91 -2.80
C PRO A 56 1.47 -8.15 -3.09
N ALA A 57 0.76 -7.15 -3.60
CA ALA A 57 -0.64 -7.22 -3.99
C ALA A 57 -0.89 -6.54 -5.35
N GLU A 58 -2.00 -6.90 -6.01
CA GLU A 58 -2.52 -6.28 -7.23
C GLU A 58 -3.94 -5.77 -6.96
N PRO A 59 -4.08 -4.58 -6.38
CA PRO A 59 -5.37 -4.06 -5.98
C PRO A 59 -6.22 -3.61 -7.19
N THR A 60 -7.53 -3.77 -7.08
CA THR A 60 -8.49 -3.06 -7.95
C THR A 60 -8.75 -1.65 -7.43
N LYS A 61 -8.49 -1.42 -6.14
CA LYS A 61 -8.55 -0.15 -5.44
C LYS A 61 -7.70 -0.19 -4.17
N ILE A 62 -7.25 0.97 -3.73
CA ILE A 62 -6.53 1.18 -2.47
C ILE A 62 -7.37 2.14 -1.64
N ALA A 63 -7.80 1.72 -0.46
CA ALA A 63 -8.59 2.53 0.47
C ALA A 63 -7.68 3.07 1.57
N CYS A 64 -7.52 4.40 1.66
CA CYS A 64 -6.69 5.05 2.66
C CYS A 64 -7.56 5.61 3.77
N VAL A 65 -7.28 5.26 5.01
CA VAL A 65 -8.01 5.77 6.18
C VAL A 65 -7.28 7.00 6.71
N ALA A 66 -7.88 8.16 6.51
CA ALA A 66 -7.34 9.42 6.98
C ALA A 66 -7.72 9.69 8.45
N LEU A 67 -6.87 10.49 9.14
CA LEU A 67 -7.10 11.00 10.50
C LEU A 67 -7.29 9.90 11.55
N ASN A 68 -6.62 8.78 11.40
CA ASN A 68 -6.76 7.61 12.28
C ASN A 68 -5.75 7.56 13.44
N TYR A 69 -4.98 8.62 13.64
CA TYR A 69 -4.13 8.82 14.82
C TYR A 69 -4.49 10.14 15.51
N ALA A 70 -4.38 10.16 16.82
CA ALA A 70 -4.59 11.40 17.58
C ALA A 70 -3.47 12.40 17.23
N PRO A 71 -3.77 13.71 17.08
CA PRO A 71 -2.75 14.73 16.95
C PRO A 71 -1.78 14.72 18.14
N GLN A 72 -0.52 15.04 17.89
CA GLN A 72 0.50 15.13 18.95
C GLN A 72 0.07 16.13 20.03
N GLY A 73 0.12 15.70 21.28
CA GLY A 73 -0.30 16.53 22.43
C GLY A 73 -1.82 16.55 22.70
N SER A 74 -2.62 15.80 21.92
CA SER A 74 -4.05 15.67 22.23
C SER A 74 -4.26 14.75 23.44
N GLN A 75 -5.26 15.07 24.28
CA GLN A 75 -5.67 14.19 25.40
C GLN A 75 -6.55 13.00 24.96
N THR A 76 -6.74 12.82 23.67
CA THR A 76 -7.44 11.67 23.09
C THR A 76 -6.45 10.53 22.93
N GLY A 77 -6.31 9.72 23.98
CA GLY A 77 -5.48 8.52 23.98
C GLY A 77 -6.13 7.33 23.26
N PRO A 78 -5.36 6.23 23.04
CA PRO A 78 -5.91 4.98 22.55
C PRO A 78 -7.03 4.50 23.49
N GLY A 79 -8.15 4.06 22.95
CA GLY A 79 -9.30 3.57 23.73
C GLY A 79 -10.52 4.50 23.79
N ARG A 80 -10.48 5.71 23.20
CA ARG A 80 -11.72 6.40 22.91
C ARG A 80 -12.40 5.64 21.76
N PRO A 81 -13.66 5.16 21.92
CA PRO A 81 -14.36 4.53 20.82
C PRO A 81 -14.42 5.54 19.67
N ALA A 82 -13.62 5.30 18.63
CA ALA A 82 -13.75 6.05 17.41
C ALA A 82 -15.18 5.80 16.94
N ASN A 83 -15.91 6.87 16.67
CA ASN A 83 -17.16 6.70 15.95
C ASN A 83 -16.79 6.16 14.55
N PRO A 84 -17.12 4.90 14.22
CA PRO A 84 -16.78 4.35 12.88
C PRO A 84 -17.34 5.21 11.74
N ALA A 85 -18.37 6.03 12.00
CA ALA A 85 -18.89 7.00 11.07
C ALA A 85 -17.97 8.22 10.82
N SER A 86 -16.95 8.44 11.64
CA SER A 86 -15.95 9.51 11.44
C SER A 86 -14.70 9.07 10.70
N CYS A 87 -14.60 7.80 10.30
CA CYS A 87 -13.50 7.27 9.53
C CYS A 87 -13.55 7.84 8.09
N ALA A 88 -12.70 8.81 7.80
CA ALA A 88 -12.58 9.36 6.45
C ALA A 88 -11.79 8.37 5.57
N VAL A 89 -12.35 7.97 4.45
CA VAL A 89 -11.71 7.05 3.51
C VAL A 89 -11.51 7.75 2.16
N VAL A 90 -10.28 7.77 1.68
CA VAL A 90 -9.90 8.26 0.35
C VAL A 90 -9.51 7.05 -0.49
N LEU A 91 -9.91 7.01 -1.76
CA LEU A 91 -9.49 5.95 -2.68
C LEU A 91 -8.29 6.42 -3.50
N LYS A 92 -7.26 5.60 -3.58
CA LYS A 92 -6.15 5.76 -4.52
C LYS A 92 -6.32 4.79 -5.69
N PRO A 93 -6.11 5.25 -6.94
CA PRO A 93 -6.15 4.37 -8.09
C PRO A 93 -4.97 3.37 -8.08
N PRO A 94 -5.10 2.20 -8.70
CA PRO A 94 -4.01 1.22 -8.79
C PRO A 94 -2.73 1.75 -9.45
N SER A 95 -2.82 2.78 -10.30
CA SER A 95 -1.66 3.43 -10.93
C SER A 95 -0.70 4.08 -9.93
N THR A 96 -1.15 4.34 -8.69
CA THR A 96 -0.30 4.86 -7.63
C THR A 96 0.65 3.82 -7.03
N LEU A 97 0.42 2.53 -7.33
CA LEU A 97 1.19 1.44 -6.72
C LEU A 97 2.65 1.44 -7.19
N ALA A 98 3.56 1.34 -6.24
CA ALA A 98 4.99 1.16 -6.47
C ALA A 98 5.54 0.03 -5.59
N GLY A 99 6.61 -0.63 -6.01
CA GLY A 99 7.25 -1.71 -5.27
C GLY A 99 8.38 -1.25 -4.37
N HIS A 100 8.94 -2.21 -3.63
CA HIS A 100 10.17 -2.02 -2.89
C HIS A 100 11.32 -1.63 -3.84
N GLY A 101 12.09 -0.62 -3.48
CA GLY A 101 13.20 -0.10 -4.30
C GLY A 101 12.77 0.83 -5.44
N ALA A 102 11.50 1.16 -5.56
CA ALA A 102 11.00 2.03 -6.63
C ALA A 102 11.55 3.47 -6.51
N VAL A 103 11.52 4.17 -7.63
CA VAL A 103 11.69 5.62 -7.68
C VAL A 103 10.31 6.26 -7.74
N VAL A 104 9.99 7.05 -6.72
CA VAL A 104 8.75 7.82 -6.63
C VAL A 104 8.95 9.18 -7.32
N GLY A 105 8.04 9.57 -8.21
CA GLY A 105 8.10 10.86 -8.88
C GLY A 105 7.68 12.02 -7.95
N HIS A 106 8.57 12.99 -7.69
CA HIS A 106 8.16 14.23 -7.02
C HIS A 106 7.28 15.06 -7.96
N PRO A 107 6.09 15.51 -7.54
CA PRO A 107 5.15 16.16 -8.46
C PRO A 107 5.59 17.57 -8.93
N GLY A 108 6.70 18.11 -8.40
CA GLY A 108 7.18 19.45 -8.71
C GLY A 108 6.39 20.56 -7.99
N GLU A 109 6.73 21.81 -8.27
CA GLU A 109 5.98 22.96 -7.74
C GLU A 109 4.56 23.02 -8.36
N PRO A 110 3.52 23.44 -7.62
CA PRO A 110 3.58 24.04 -6.28
C PRO A 110 3.41 23.01 -5.12
N TRP A 111 3.72 21.73 -5.36
CA TRP A 111 3.46 20.63 -4.43
C TRP A 111 4.59 20.43 -3.43
N GLU A 112 4.20 20.10 -2.20
CA GLU A 112 5.06 19.55 -1.18
C GLU A 112 4.70 18.06 -1.00
N LEU A 113 5.60 17.17 -1.42
CA LEU A 113 5.44 15.72 -1.21
C LEU A 113 5.76 15.38 0.24
N ARG A 114 4.90 14.56 0.89
CA ARG A 114 5.12 14.08 2.27
C ARG A 114 5.03 12.57 2.34
N HIS A 115 5.86 11.99 3.22
CA HIS A 115 5.80 10.58 3.60
C HIS A 115 4.74 10.34 4.68
N GLU A 116 4.10 9.17 4.64
CA GLU A 116 3.09 8.72 5.60
C GLU A 116 3.24 7.19 5.78
N ALA A 117 4.12 6.79 6.74
CA ALA A 117 4.38 5.37 7.01
C ALA A 117 3.17 4.68 7.64
N GLU A 118 2.74 3.55 7.08
CA GLU A 118 1.51 2.88 7.46
C GLU A 118 1.63 1.35 7.47
N LEU A 119 0.82 0.71 8.31
CA LEU A 119 0.44 -0.69 8.11
C LEU A 119 -0.58 -0.75 6.97
N ALA A 120 -0.35 -1.66 6.02
CA ALA A 120 -1.31 -1.97 4.96
C ALA A 120 -1.91 -3.36 5.17
N VAL A 121 -3.24 -3.46 5.03
CA VAL A 121 -4.00 -4.72 5.03
C VAL A 121 -4.25 -5.13 3.59
N VAL A 122 -3.94 -6.39 3.25
CA VAL A 122 -4.24 -6.96 1.93
C VAL A 122 -5.39 -7.95 2.05
N ILE A 123 -6.43 -7.75 1.25
CA ILE A 123 -7.61 -8.61 1.22
C ILE A 123 -7.30 -9.91 0.48
N GLY A 124 -7.70 -11.03 1.05
CA GLY A 124 -7.50 -12.37 0.47
C GLY A 124 -8.77 -13.03 -0.05
N THR A 125 -9.93 -12.58 0.44
CA THR A 125 -11.22 -13.16 0.08
C THR A 125 -12.22 -12.05 -0.23
N ALA A 126 -12.93 -12.17 -1.36
CA ALA A 126 -13.97 -11.22 -1.73
C ALA A 126 -15.02 -11.11 -0.62
N CYS A 127 -15.32 -9.88 -0.20
CA CYS A 127 -16.20 -9.65 0.93
C CYS A 127 -16.98 -8.34 0.83
N LYS A 128 -18.07 -8.27 1.60
CA LYS A 128 -18.94 -7.11 1.79
C LYS A 128 -19.58 -7.19 3.16
N GLY A 129 -19.54 -6.09 3.94
CA GLY A 129 -20.21 -6.00 5.23
C GLY A 129 -19.69 -6.99 6.29
N VAL A 130 -18.38 -7.20 6.33
CA VAL A 130 -17.74 -8.12 7.27
C VAL A 130 -17.76 -7.53 8.68
N PRO A 131 -18.25 -8.22 9.71
CA PRO A 131 -18.14 -7.76 11.09
C PRO A 131 -16.67 -7.80 11.57
N ALA A 132 -16.30 -6.91 12.49
CA ALA A 132 -14.91 -6.73 12.92
C ALA A 132 -14.26 -8.02 13.47
N GLU A 133 -15.04 -8.80 14.23
CA GLU A 133 -14.63 -10.09 14.84
C GLU A 133 -14.33 -11.18 13.80
N ARG A 134 -14.77 -10.98 12.55
CA ARG A 134 -14.50 -11.88 11.42
C ARG A 134 -13.55 -11.27 10.38
N ALA A 135 -13.05 -10.06 10.61
CA ALA A 135 -12.19 -9.37 9.65
C ALA A 135 -10.94 -10.18 9.27
N ALA A 136 -10.33 -10.88 10.23
CA ALA A 136 -9.17 -11.73 9.99
C ALA A 136 -9.43 -12.85 8.96
N GLU A 137 -10.68 -13.30 8.80
CA GLU A 137 -11.04 -14.37 7.86
C GLU A 137 -10.92 -13.95 6.38
N VAL A 138 -10.92 -12.63 6.11
CA VAL A 138 -10.88 -12.08 4.75
C VAL A 138 -9.52 -11.46 4.41
N VAL A 139 -8.61 -11.39 5.37
CA VAL A 139 -7.26 -10.82 5.20
C VAL A 139 -6.28 -11.88 4.69
N ALA A 140 -5.51 -11.56 3.64
CA ALA A 140 -4.41 -12.41 3.14
C ALA A 140 -3.12 -12.19 3.92
N GLY A 141 -2.94 -11.01 4.48
CA GLY A 141 -1.77 -10.61 5.25
C GLY A 141 -1.62 -9.10 5.35
N TYR A 142 -0.49 -8.69 5.92
CA TYR A 142 -0.13 -7.32 6.21
C TYR A 142 1.21 -6.97 5.56
N THR A 143 1.42 -5.70 5.22
CA THR A 143 2.67 -5.22 4.61
C THR A 143 2.95 -3.77 5.02
N CYS A 144 4.19 -3.29 4.75
CA CYS A 144 4.50 -1.88 4.89
C CYS A 144 3.95 -1.09 3.71
N ALA A 145 3.55 0.16 3.96
CA ALA A 145 3.19 1.11 2.93
C ALA A 145 3.70 2.52 3.28
N ASP A 146 3.88 3.34 2.24
CA ASP A 146 4.00 4.79 2.37
C ASP A 146 2.83 5.44 1.61
N ASP A 147 1.89 6.06 2.32
CA ASP A 147 0.72 6.74 1.75
C ASP A 147 1.08 8.15 1.31
N LEU A 148 1.99 8.26 0.34
CA LEU A 148 2.51 9.53 -0.14
C LEU A 148 1.38 10.50 -0.52
N THR A 149 1.54 11.74 -0.04
CA THR A 149 0.55 12.80 -0.22
C THR A 149 1.23 14.09 -0.69
N ALA A 150 0.65 14.73 -1.70
CA ALA A 150 1.10 16.03 -2.18
C ALA A 150 0.23 17.15 -1.58
N TYR A 151 0.84 18.01 -0.79
CA TYR A 151 0.21 19.19 -0.23
C TYR A 151 0.51 20.41 -1.10
N VAL A 152 -0.46 21.30 -1.31
CA VAL A 152 -0.20 22.54 -2.05
C VAL A 152 0.51 23.54 -1.13
N ARG A 153 1.72 23.96 -1.50
CA ARG A 153 2.41 25.07 -0.84
C ARG A 153 1.70 26.36 -1.19
N ARG A 154 0.86 26.86 -0.29
CA ARG A 154 0.19 28.16 -0.41
C ARG A 154 -0.71 28.28 -1.66
N VAL A 155 -1.95 27.87 -1.56
CA VAL A 155 -3.03 28.54 -2.25
C VAL A 155 -3.68 29.48 -1.23
N PRO A 156 -3.58 30.82 -1.37
CA PRO A 156 -4.15 31.75 -0.39
C PRO A 156 -5.67 31.64 -0.25
N GLU A 157 -6.34 30.92 -1.14
CA GLU A 157 -7.78 30.88 -1.32
C GLU A 157 -8.45 29.55 -0.95
N GLU A 158 -7.70 28.54 -0.49
CA GLU A 158 -8.28 27.29 0.02
C GLU A 158 -8.44 27.34 1.54
N PRO A 159 -9.64 27.65 2.08
CA PRO A 159 -9.85 27.89 3.52
C PRO A 159 -9.77 26.63 4.38
N SER A 160 -9.76 25.42 3.77
CA SER A 160 -9.93 24.17 4.49
C SER A 160 -8.65 23.61 5.10
N GLY A 161 -7.46 23.99 4.62
CA GLY A 161 -6.19 23.45 5.09
C GLY A 161 -6.00 21.94 4.84
N HIS A 162 -6.93 21.29 4.15
CA HIS A 162 -6.86 19.89 3.77
C HIS A 162 -6.36 19.75 2.33
N PRO A 163 -5.50 18.75 2.05
CA PRO A 163 -5.11 18.47 0.67
C PRO A 163 -6.33 18.07 -0.16
N PRO A 164 -6.39 18.44 -1.43
CA PRO A 164 -7.45 17.97 -2.31
C PRO A 164 -7.38 16.43 -2.46
N VAL A 165 -8.51 15.78 -2.71
CA VAL A 165 -8.59 14.30 -2.80
C VAL A 165 -7.56 13.73 -3.78
N TRP A 166 -7.33 14.38 -4.92
CA TRP A 166 -6.38 13.96 -5.94
C TRP A 166 -4.89 14.15 -5.55
N ALA A 167 -4.60 14.80 -4.41
CA ALA A 167 -3.25 14.90 -3.86
C ALA A 167 -2.60 13.55 -3.53
N LYS A 168 -3.39 12.50 -3.47
CA LYS A 168 -2.96 11.11 -3.26
C LYS A 168 -2.97 10.26 -4.55
N HIS A 169 -3.33 10.83 -5.72
CA HIS A 169 -3.58 10.07 -6.95
C HIS A 169 -2.42 10.08 -7.96
N PHE A 170 -1.29 10.68 -7.62
CA PHE A 170 -0.12 10.65 -8.51
C PHE A 170 0.42 9.23 -8.65
N ASP A 171 0.92 8.90 -9.83
CA ASP A 171 1.59 7.62 -10.06
C ASP A 171 2.73 7.42 -9.07
N THR A 172 2.97 6.19 -8.65
CA THR A 172 3.99 5.79 -7.69
C THR A 172 3.77 6.24 -6.23
N PHE A 173 2.65 6.89 -5.90
CA PHE A 173 2.37 7.44 -4.56
C PHE A 173 1.93 6.39 -3.53
N THR A 174 2.01 5.11 -3.85
CA THR A 174 1.75 4.03 -2.90
C THR A 174 2.86 2.97 -2.98
N PRO A 175 4.09 3.28 -2.50
CA PRO A 175 5.07 2.25 -2.23
C PRO A 175 4.48 1.20 -1.28
N LEU A 176 4.57 -0.08 -1.66
CA LEU A 176 3.99 -1.22 -0.95
C LEU A 176 4.95 -2.40 -0.95
N GLY A 177 5.19 -3.01 0.21
CA GLY A 177 6.09 -4.15 0.32
C GLY A 177 6.97 -4.14 1.57
N PRO A 178 8.10 -4.86 1.58
CA PRO A 178 8.64 -5.69 0.47
C PRO A 178 7.85 -6.99 0.26
N TRP A 179 7.15 -7.51 1.27
CA TRP A 179 6.37 -8.74 1.26
C TRP A 179 5.16 -8.66 2.20
N LEU A 180 4.30 -9.66 2.16
CA LEU A 180 3.22 -9.87 3.12
C LEU A 180 3.71 -10.70 4.30
N THR A 181 3.23 -10.42 5.51
CA THR A 181 3.26 -11.36 6.62
C THR A 181 1.84 -11.85 6.92
N THR A 182 1.71 -13.15 7.22
CA THR A 182 0.43 -13.78 7.53
C THR A 182 0.22 -13.99 9.03
N ASP A 183 1.30 -13.94 9.81
CA ASP A 183 1.33 -14.29 11.24
C ASP A 183 1.67 -13.02 12.05
N LEU A 184 0.81 -12.02 11.98
CA LEU A 184 0.98 -10.73 12.65
C LEU A 184 -0.27 -10.42 13.46
N ASP A 185 -0.08 -9.99 14.70
CA ASP A 185 -1.13 -9.29 15.45
C ASP A 185 -1.14 -7.82 15.03
N PRO A 186 -2.15 -7.37 14.26
CA PRO A 186 -2.18 -6.01 13.76
C PRO A 186 -2.48 -4.96 14.83
N ALA A 187 -2.79 -5.36 16.06
CA ALA A 187 -3.11 -4.46 17.16
C ALA A 187 -1.87 -3.81 17.79
N ASP A 188 -0.69 -4.41 17.64
CA ASP A 188 0.55 -3.94 18.27
C ASP A 188 1.77 -4.09 17.36
N VAL A 189 1.79 -3.31 16.29
CA VAL A 189 2.90 -3.30 15.32
C VAL A 189 3.66 -1.97 15.43
N PRO A 190 4.90 -1.95 15.92
CA PRO A 190 5.78 -0.80 15.84
C PRO A 190 6.03 -0.36 14.39
N ILE A 191 5.94 0.95 14.14
CA ILE A 191 6.12 1.59 12.84
C ILE A 191 7.19 2.67 12.96
N THR A 192 8.24 2.58 12.14
CA THR A 192 9.28 3.60 12.07
C THR A 192 9.45 4.05 10.62
N CYS A 193 9.52 5.36 10.40
CA CYS A 193 9.93 5.94 9.12
C CYS A 193 11.27 6.65 9.26
N ARG A 194 12.20 6.35 8.36
CA ARG A 194 13.47 7.06 8.22
C ARG A 194 13.56 7.75 6.87
N VAL A 195 14.06 8.99 6.90
CA VAL A 195 14.42 9.72 5.69
C VAL A 195 15.91 10.00 5.75
N ASN A 196 16.68 9.51 4.78
CA ASN A 196 18.14 9.61 4.75
C ASN A 196 18.82 9.08 6.04
N GLY A 197 18.27 8.02 6.63
CA GLY A 197 18.74 7.41 7.87
C GLY A 197 18.23 8.06 9.17
N GLU A 198 17.64 9.27 9.12
CA GLU A 198 17.08 9.95 10.27
C GLU A 198 15.65 9.49 10.55
N ILE A 199 15.33 9.18 11.82
CA ILE A 199 13.96 8.85 12.23
C ILE A 199 13.07 10.10 12.10
N ARG A 200 11.99 9.98 11.33
CA ARG A 200 10.96 11.01 11.17
C ARG A 200 9.65 10.63 11.82
N GLN A 201 9.27 9.34 11.76
CA GLN A 201 8.12 8.81 12.47
C GLN A 201 8.58 7.64 13.33
N ASP A 202 8.06 7.59 14.56
CA ASP A 202 8.25 6.50 15.50
C ASP A 202 6.94 6.34 16.28
N GLY A 203 6.23 5.25 16.00
CA GLY A 203 4.90 5.00 16.53
C GLY A 203 4.50 3.54 16.38
N GLY A 204 3.20 3.29 16.28
CA GLY A 204 2.71 1.92 16.08
C GLY A 204 1.19 1.86 16.02
N THR A 205 0.66 0.71 15.58
CA THR A 205 -0.78 0.49 15.40
C THR A 205 -1.58 0.57 16.70
N ARG A 206 -0.94 0.43 17.84
CA ARG A 206 -1.54 0.67 19.16
C ARG A 206 -2.09 2.10 19.30
N GLY A 207 -1.57 3.06 18.52
CA GLY A 207 -2.01 4.45 18.47
C GLY A 207 -3.21 4.71 17.56
N LEU A 208 -3.70 3.71 16.83
CA LEU A 208 -4.86 3.83 15.94
C LEU A 208 -6.13 4.18 16.73
N LEU A 209 -6.88 5.17 16.26
CA LEU A 209 -8.20 5.55 16.82
C LEU A 209 -9.27 4.52 16.46
N THR A 210 -9.23 4.00 15.23
CA THR A 210 -10.04 2.88 14.76
C THR A 210 -9.11 1.68 14.55
N PRO A 211 -9.23 0.60 15.31
CA PRO A 211 -8.41 -0.60 15.19
C PRO A 211 -8.53 -1.27 13.81
N VAL A 212 -7.50 -2.01 13.41
CA VAL A 212 -7.38 -2.58 12.06
C VAL A 212 -8.60 -3.40 11.64
N HIS A 213 -9.10 -4.28 12.50
CA HIS A 213 -10.27 -5.11 12.18
C HIS A 213 -11.56 -4.30 12.04
N GLU A 214 -11.71 -3.23 12.82
CA GLU A 214 -12.82 -2.30 12.67
C GLU A 214 -12.74 -1.50 11.38
N ILE A 215 -11.52 -1.13 10.93
CA ILE A 215 -11.31 -0.50 9.62
C ILE A 215 -11.81 -1.41 8.50
N VAL A 216 -11.44 -2.70 8.52
CA VAL A 216 -11.91 -3.68 7.53
C VAL A 216 -13.44 -3.76 7.53
N ALA A 217 -14.06 -3.79 8.71
CA ALA A 217 -15.51 -3.80 8.85
C ALA A 217 -16.16 -2.54 8.27
N VAL A 218 -15.63 -1.36 8.60
CA VAL A 218 -16.14 -0.06 8.07
C VAL A 218 -16.01 0.00 6.56
N VAL A 219 -14.82 -0.26 6.02
CA VAL A 219 -14.57 -0.17 4.57
C VAL A 219 -15.43 -1.18 3.82
N SER A 220 -15.49 -2.44 4.29
CA SER A 220 -16.31 -3.48 3.65
C SER A 220 -17.81 -3.22 3.73
N ARG A 221 -18.29 -2.44 4.70
CA ARG A 221 -19.70 -2.02 4.78
C ARG A 221 -20.06 -1.07 3.63
N HIS A 222 -19.16 -0.18 3.25
CA HIS A 222 -19.42 0.82 2.23
C HIS A 222 -19.16 0.32 0.82
N MET A 223 -18.10 -0.48 0.62
CA MET A 223 -17.72 -1.00 -0.70
C MET A 223 -17.38 -2.49 -0.65
N SER A 224 -17.59 -3.21 -1.76
CA SER A 224 -17.10 -4.58 -1.90
C SER A 224 -15.59 -4.57 -2.01
N LEU A 225 -14.94 -5.47 -1.29
CA LEU A 225 -13.50 -5.69 -1.35
C LEU A 225 -13.22 -6.99 -2.10
N LEU A 226 -12.20 -6.97 -2.95
CA LEU A 226 -11.77 -8.10 -3.77
C LEU A 226 -10.39 -8.59 -3.33
N PRO A 227 -10.03 -9.85 -3.61
CA PRO A 227 -8.67 -10.34 -3.37
C PRO A 227 -7.62 -9.45 -4.02
N GLY A 228 -6.61 -9.05 -3.26
CA GLY A 228 -5.57 -8.12 -3.67
C GLY A 228 -5.87 -6.65 -3.35
N ASP A 229 -7.12 -6.26 -3.05
CA ASP A 229 -7.40 -4.89 -2.60
C ASP A 229 -6.63 -4.57 -1.32
N VAL A 230 -6.24 -3.29 -1.19
CA VAL A 230 -5.39 -2.80 -0.11
C VAL A 230 -6.15 -1.77 0.73
N ILE A 231 -5.99 -1.86 2.05
CA ILE A 231 -6.44 -0.83 2.98
C ILE A 231 -5.22 -0.28 3.70
N LEU A 232 -4.97 1.02 3.58
CA LEU A 232 -3.97 1.76 4.35
C LEU A 232 -4.64 2.27 5.63
N THR A 233 -3.99 2.04 6.79
CA THR A 233 -4.68 2.14 8.10
C THR A 233 -4.52 3.49 8.78
N GLY A 234 -3.77 4.41 8.17
CA GLY A 234 -3.40 5.70 8.74
C GLY A 234 -1.96 5.72 9.25
N THR A 235 -1.40 6.91 9.35
CA THR A 235 0.00 7.16 9.70
C THR A 235 0.14 7.80 11.07
N PRO A 236 1.15 7.40 11.90
CA PRO A 236 1.47 8.08 13.14
C PRO A 236 2.02 9.49 12.89
N THR A 237 2.12 10.29 13.94
CA THR A 237 2.69 11.65 13.88
C THR A 237 4.13 11.64 13.34
N GLY A 238 4.58 12.77 12.78
CA GLY A 238 5.93 12.96 12.26
C GLY A 238 6.03 12.90 10.72
N SER A 239 4.89 12.75 9.99
CA SER A 239 4.85 12.96 8.54
C SER A 239 5.48 14.31 8.18
N GLY A 240 6.32 14.33 7.17
CA GLY A 240 7.09 15.51 6.81
C GLY A 240 7.45 15.55 5.32
N PRO A 241 8.00 16.71 4.87
CA PRO A 241 8.32 16.92 3.48
C PRO A 241 9.46 16.03 3.00
N LEU A 242 9.39 15.69 1.71
CA LEU A 242 10.40 14.97 0.95
C LEU A 242 10.92 15.82 -0.21
N SER A 243 12.19 15.65 -0.53
CA SER A 243 12.88 16.29 -1.64
C SER A 243 13.40 15.25 -2.64
N VAL A 244 13.63 15.67 -3.87
CA VAL A 244 14.32 14.84 -4.87
C VAL A 244 15.68 14.41 -4.35
N GLY A 245 15.96 13.12 -4.44
CA GLY A 245 17.17 12.47 -3.91
C GLY A 245 16.98 11.81 -2.54
N ASP A 246 15.91 12.11 -1.81
CA ASP A 246 15.65 11.49 -0.52
C ASP A 246 15.41 9.98 -0.66
N ARG A 247 16.00 9.23 0.29
CA ARG A 247 15.73 7.81 0.53
C ARG A 247 14.82 7.65 1.72
N VAL A 248 13.70 6.99 1.52
CA VAL A 248 12.71 6.69 2.55
C VAL A 248 12.74 5.22 2.89
N GLU A 249 12.65 4.90 4.18
CA GLU A 249 12.60 3.54 4.71
C GLU A 249 11.48 3.45 5.74
N VAL A 250 10.46 2.65 5.41
CA VAL A 250 9.32 2.35 6.28
C VAL A 250 9.50 0.95 6.85
N SER A 251 9.74 0.86 8.15
CA SER A 251 9.98 -0.41 8.86
C SER A 251 8.84 -0.74 9.79
N LEU A 252 8.28 -1.94 9.66
CA LEU A 252 7.26 -2.48 10.54
C LEU A 252 7.75 -3.78 11.18
N ALA A 253 7.65 -3.88 12.51
CA ALA A 253 8.05 -5.06 13.24
C ALA A 253 7.26 -6.30 12.77
N GLY A 254 7.97 -7.42 12.57
CA GLY A 254 7.38 -8.67 12.09
C GLY A 254 7.07 -8.70 10.59
N ILE A 255 7.34 -7.59 9.86
CA ILE A 255 7.21 -7.51 8.41
C ILE A 255 8.59 -7.33 7.76
N GLY A 256 9.24 -6.20 8.02
CA GLY A 256 10.51 -5.82 7.42
C GLY A 256 10.56 -4.35 7.05
N THR A 257 11.39 -4.01 6.07
CA THR A 257 11.61 -2.62 5.65
C THR A 257 11.28 -2.45 4.16
N LEU A 258 10.30 -1.62 3.88
CA LEU A 258 10.03 -1.07 2.56
C LEU A 258 10.97 0.12 2.33
N SER A 259 11.63 0.19 1.18
CA SER A 259 12.42 1.38 0.83
C SER A 259 12.03 1.89 -0.55
N HIS A 260 12.16 3.20 -0.75
CA HIS A 260 12.05 3.86 -2.04
C HIS A 260 12.92 5.12 -2.07
N THR A 261 13.10 5.70 -3.25
CA THR A 261 13.80 6.98 -3.44
C THR A 261 12.89 7.97 -4.13
N VAL A 262 13.10 9.26 -3.87
CA VAL A 262 12.35 10.33 -4.54
C VAL A 262 13.14 10.80 -5.76
N GLY A 263 12.58 10.64 -6.95
CA GLY A 263 13.11 11.14 -8.22
C GLY A 263 12.49 12.47 -8.63
N ALA A 264 13.07 13.14 -9.61
CA ALA A 264 12.44 14.30 -10.24
C ALA A 264 11.11 13.89 -10.90
N ALA A 265 10.19 14.85 -11.02
CA ALA A 265 9.00 14.68 -11.84
C ALA A 265 9.42 14.20 -13.24
N THR A 266 8.86 13.10 -13.68
CA THR A 266 9.10 12.64 -15.03
C THR A 266 8.01 13.21 -15.92
N ASP A 267 8.35 14.11 -16.82
CA ASP A 267 7.49 14.53 -17.95
C ASP A 267 7.29 13.38 -18.96
N ARG A 268 7.48 12.16 -18.52
CA ARG A 268 7.22 11.01 -19.40
C ARG A 268 5.73 10.92 -19.63
N PRO A 269 5.27 10.96 -20.88
CA PRO A 269 3.91 10.54 -21.17
C PRO A 269 3.73 9.13 -20.55
N TRP A 270 2.62 8.94 -19.88
CA TRP A 270 2.29 7.67 -19.26
C TRP A 270 2.52 6.53 -20.27
N THR A 271 3.43 5.64 -19.94
CA THR A 271 3.55 4.35 -20.61
C THR A 271 3.07 3.29 -19.62
N PRO A 272 2.11 2.43 -20.03
CA PRO A 272 1.67 1.36 -19.16
C PRO A 272 2.89 0.59 -18.65
N ASP A 273 3.10 0.56 -17.34
CA ASP A 273 4.08 -0.35 -16.76
C ASP A 273 3.54 -1.77 -16.97
N PRO A 274 4.17 -2.59 -17.83
CA PRO A 274 3.71 -3.95 -18.09
C PRO A 274 3.79 -4.82 -16.83
N THR A 275 4.43 -4.31 -15.74
CA THR A 275 4.54 -5.01 -14.47
C THR A 275 3.37 -4.72 -13.52
N VAL A 276 2.62 -3.62 -13.73
CA VAL A 276 1.57 -3.16 -12.80
C VAL A 276 0.19 -3.71 -13.15
N ASN A 277 -0.13 -3.95 -14.42
CA ASN A 277 -1.41 -4.55 -14.80
C ASN A 277 -1.19 -5.55 -15.92
N GLY A 278 -1.65 -6.79 -15.73
CA GLY A 278 -1.88 -7.70 -16.86
C GLY A 278 -2.78 -6.99 -17.86
N GLY A 279 -2.19 -6.51 -18.95
CA GLY A 279 -2.84 -5.62 -19.89
C GLY A 279 -4.23 -6.13 -20.27
N VAL A 280 -5.23 -5.28 -20.08
CA VAL A 280 -6.44 -5.42 -20.87
C VAL A 280 -5.97 -5.37 -22.33
N PRO A 281 -6.26 -6.37 -23.16
CA PRO A 281 -5.93 -6.30 -24.57
C PRO A 281 -6.55 -5.02 -25.11
N THR A 282 -5.73 -4.05 -25.51
CA THR A 282 -6.20 -2.91 -26.28
C THR A 282 -6.59 -3.45 -27.65
N GLY A 283 -7.81 -4.00 -27.73
CA GLY A 283 -8.48 -4.19 -29.00
C GLY A 283 -8.54 -2.81 -29.64
N SER A 284 -7.84 -2.62 -30.75
CA SER A 284 -7.84 -1.39 -31.49
C SER A 284 -9.28 -0.95 -31.73
N VAL A 285 -9.64 0.23 -31.21
CA VAL A 285 -10.86 0.96 -31.61
C VAL A 285 -10.59 1.62 -32.98
N ALA A 286 -9.99 0.90 -33.88
CA ALA A 286 -9.94 1.24 -35.31
C ALA A 286 -10.91 0.32 -36.03
N ASP A 287 -11.82 0.93 -36.78
CA ASP A 287 -12.79 0.33 -37.71
C ASP A 287 -14.15 -0.08 -37.11
N ARG A 288 -14.92 0.92 -36.70
CA ARG A 288 -16.38 0.86 -36.96
C ARG A 288 -16.66 1.70 -38.20
N PRO A 289 -17.14 1.07 -39.31
CA PRO A 289 -17.59 1.85 -40.45
C PRO A 289 -18.79 2.71 -40.06
N ALA A 290 -18.73 3.98 -40.42
CA ALA A 290 -19.85 4.90 -40.26
C ALA A 290 -21.07 4.35 -41.02
N THR A 291 -22.11 3.94 -40.29
CA THR A 291 -23.42 3.68 -40.85
C THR A 291 -24.01 5.00 -41.34
N ARG A 292 -24.04 5.19 -42.64
CA ARG A 292 -24.83 6.26 -43.26
C ARG A 292 -26.30 5.97 -43.00
N SER A 293 -26.98 6.87 -42.33
CA SER A 293 -28.44 6.94 -42.29
C SER A 293 -28.96 7.40 -43.65
N ALA A 294 -29.84 6.62 -44.23
CA ALA A 294 -30.77 7.02 -45.26
C ALA A 294 -32.09 7.46 -44.58
#